data_57004ac2667f2c7978cdcfa877f3758d
#
_entry.id   57004ac2667f2c7978cdcfa877f3758d
#
_cell.length_a   1.000
_cell.length_b   1.000
_cell.length_c   1.000
_cell.angle_alpha   90.00
_cell.angle_beta   90.00
_cell.angle_gamma   90.00
#
_symmetry.space_group_name_H-M   'P 1'
#
loop_
_entity.id
_entity.type
_entity.pdbx_description
1 polymer ?
#
loop_
_entity_poly.entity_id
_entity_poly.type
_entity_poly.pdbx_seq_one_letter_code
_entity_poly.pdbx_strand_id
1 'polypeptide(L)'
;RNQVRKSLRDGGFSLFKVEMMPESLWESLERNLSRKFATSPTHTLKEIQDLINRFPDRIEVLYSEEADSDLYGAMAVVYKFKQVFHTQYLDMNYELSSTYPNLYLIHKLLLEAKYEWFKWLSFGPSTENSGEKIKEGLFNYKKQFGSCTCMYPRFVKSSS
;
A
#
# COMPACT_ATOMS: atom_id res chain seq x y z
N ARG A 1 -9.21 -16.38 -2.56
CA ARG A 1 -9.69 -16.91 -1.25
C ARG A 1 -8.69 -17.87 -0.59
N ASN A 2 -8.14 -18.86 -1.30
CA ASN A 2 -7.24 -19.85 -0.71
C ASN A 2 -5.89 -19.25 -0.28
N GLN A 3 -5.31 -18.33 -1.05
CA GLN A 3 -4.03 -17.70 -0.75
C GLN A 3 -4.11 -16.80 0.50
N VAL A 4 -5.19 -16.02 0.66
CA VAL A 4 -5.42 -15.21 1.88
C VAL A 4 -5.53 -16.11 3.10
N ARG A 5 -6.30 -17.21 3.01
CA ARG A 5 -6.38 -18.18 4.10
C ARG A 5 -5.04 -18.82 4.41
N LYS A 6 -4.23 -19.07 3.39
CA LYS A 6 -2.88 -19.59 3.57
C LYS A 6 -1.99 -18.57 4.28
N SER A 7 -1.96 -17.32 3.85
CA SER A 7 -1.16 -16.26 4.50
C SER A 7 -1.56 -16.01 5.96
N LEU A 8 -2.86 -16.15 6.27
CA LEU A 8 -3.36 -16.02 7.65
C LEU A 8 -3.03 -17.21 8.55
N ARG A 9 -2.92 -18.41 7.99
CA ARG A 9 -2.70 -19.65 8.73
C ARG A 9 -1.23 -20.05 8.78
N ASP A 10 -0.58 -20.04 7.63
CA ASP A 10 0.78 -20.59 7.44
C ASP A 10 1.85 -19.48 7.44
N GLY A 11 1.45 -18.23 7.24
CA GLY A 11 2.37 -17.10 7.14
C GLY A 11 2.84 -16.55 8.49
N GLY A 12 2.13 -16.84 9.58
CA GLY A 12 2.55 -16.42 10.94
C GLY A 12 2.95 -14.95 11.04
N PHE A 13 2.26 -14.02 10.36
CA PHE A 13 2.63 -12.60 10.40
C PHE A 13 1.97 -11.87 11.57
N SER A 14 2.74 -10.98 12.19
CA SER A 14 2.27 -9.95 13.12
C SER A 14 2.16 -8.60 12.40
N LEU A 15 1.14 -7.80 12.74
CA LEU A 15 0.95 -6.45 12.22
C LEU A 15 1.38 -5.42 13.24
N PHE A 16 2.15 -4.45 12.79
CA PHE A 16 2.64 -3.32 13.59
C PHE A 16 2.18 -2.01 12.96
N LYS A 17 1.85 -1.06 13.84
CA LYS A 17 1.61 0.34 13.47
C LYS A 17 2.67 1.18 14.15
N VAL A 18 3.28 2.07 13.41
CA VAL A 18 4.37 2.92 13.90
C VAL A 18 4.10 4.39 13.62
N GLU A 19 4.62 5.25 14.50
CA GLU A 19 4.44 6.71 14.44
C GLU A 19 5.41 7.40 13.47
N MET A 20 6.42 6.67 13.00
CA MET A 20 7.42 7.19 12.07
C MET A 20 7.69 6.13 10.99
N MET A 21 8.11 6.58 9.81
CA MET A 21 8.54 5.67 8.75
C MET A 21 9.93 5.11 9.06
N PRO A 22 10.08 3.80 9.30
CA PRO A 22 11.40 3.20 9.49
C PRO A 22 12.24 3.30 8.21
N GLU A 23 13.49 3.71 8.35
CA GLU A 23 14.41 3.90 7.21
C GLU A 23 14.59 2.62 6.39
N SER A 24 14.76 1.48 7.07
CA SER A 24 14.92 0.18 6.42
C SER A 24 13.72 -0.23 5.53
N LEU A 25 12.49 0.12 5.95
CA LEU A 25 11.29 -0.13 5.15
C LEU A 25 11.21 0.81 3.95
N TRP A 26 11.62 2.07 4.14
CA TRP A 26 11.68 3.03 3.04
C TRP A 26 12.71 2.63 1.98
N GLU A 27 13.91 2.23 2.39
CA GLU A 27 14.94 1.69 1.49
C GLU A 27 14.47 0.44 0.72
N SER A 28 13.68 -0.43 1.38
CA SER A 28 13.06 -1.58 0.72
C SER A 28 12.12 -1.13 -0.40
N LEU A 29 11.24 -0.18 -0.13
CA LEU A 29 10.33 0.41 -1.12
C LEU A 29 11.11 1.01 -2.30
N GLU A 30 12.12 1.86 -2.03
CA GLU A 30 12.94 2.49 -3.07
C GLU A 30 13.63 1.45 -3.94
N ARG A 31 14.28 0.47 -3.34
CA ARG A 31 14.95 -0.62 -4.03
C ARG A 31 13.97 -1.43 -4.91
N ASN A 32 12.79 -1.74 -4.41
CA ASN A 32 11.80 -2.53 -5.14
C ASN A 32 11.17 -1.74 -6.29
N LEU A 33 10.89 -0.46 -6.10
CA LEU A 33 10.39 0.43 -7.16
C LEU A 33 11.43 0.60 -8.27
N SER A 34 12.70 0.84 -7.91
CA SER A 34 13.80 0.93 -8.87
C SER A 34 13.98 -0.35 -9.67
N ARG A 35 14.06 -1.50 -9.00
CA ARG A 35 14.31 -2.81 -9.64
C ARG A 35 13.17 -3.27 -10.56
N LYS A 36 11.91 -3.02 -10.18
CA LYS A 36 10.75 -3.57 -10.88
C LYS A 36 10.10 -2.61 -11.86
N PHE A 37 10.21 -1.33 -11.61
CA PHE A 37 9.46 -0.33 -12.37
C PHE A 37 10.35 0.81 -12.89
N ALA A 38 11.66 0.76 -12.65
CA ALA A 38 12.61 1.82 -13.02
C ALA A 38 12.13 3.22 -12.57
N THR A 39 11.57 3.30 -11.36
CA THR A 39 11.02 4.53 -10.77
C THR A 39 11.40 4.63 -9.30
N SER A 40 11.15 5.79 -8.71
CA SER A 40 11.32 6.08 -7.28
C SER A 40 9.98 6.49 -6.65
N PRO A 41 9.86 6.48 -5.31
CA PRO A 41 8.71 7.07 -4.64
C PRO A 41 8.53 8.54 -5.04
N THR A 42 7.30 9.04 -5.01
CA THR A 42 7.00 10.45 -5.27
C THR A 42 7.57 11.38 -4.19
N HIS A 43 7.70 10.88 -2.96
CA HIS A 43 8.26 11.58 -1.82
C HIS A 43 9.65 11.02 -1.48
N THR A 44 10.47 11.84 -0.82
CA THR A 44 11.65 11.38 -0.11
C THR A 44 11.25 10.87 1.29
N LEU A 45 12.15 10.12 1.95
CA LEU A 45 11.94 9.70 3.34
C LEU A 45 11.68 10.92 4.26
N LYS A 46 12.43 12.00 4.08
CA LYS A 46 12.24 13.23 4.86
C LYS A 46 10.87 13.85 4.67
N GLU A 47 10.39 13.93 3.43
CA GLU A 47 9.05 14.47 3.14
C GLU A 47 7.95 13.61 3.75
N ILE A 48 8.06 12.29 3.69
CA ILE A 48 7.10 11.39 4.34
C ILE A 48 7.12 11.54 5.86
N GLN A 49 8.30 11.68 6.49
CA GLN A 49 8.41 11.94 7.93
C GLN A 49 7.76 13.28 8.31
N ASP A 50 8.02 14.33 7.53
CA ASP A 50 7.42 15.64 7.75
C ASP A 50 5.89 15.60 7.62
N LEU A 51 5.37 14.84 6.67
CA LEU A 51 3.92 14.65 6.49
C LEU A 51 3.30 13.88 7.65
N ILE A 52 3.92 12.78 8.11
CA ILE A 52 3.47 12.01 9.28
C ILE A 52 3.43 12.90 10.52
N ASN A 53 4.49 13.68 10.76
CA ASN A 53 4.57 14.58 11.91
C ASN A 53 3.51 15.69 11.88
N ARG A 54 3.17 16.20 10.70
CA ARG A 54 2.14 17.24 10.53
C ARG A 54 0.71 16.70 10.62
N PHE A 55 0.53 15.45 10.26
CA PHE A 55 -0.80 14.83 10.16
C PHE A 55 -0.84 13.43 10.81
N PRO A 56 -0.49 13.32 12.11
CA PRO A 56 -0.36 12.02 12.79
C PRO A 56 -1.66 11.21 12.82
N ASP A 57 -2.83 11.90 12.83
CA ASP A 57 -4.14 11.23 12.79
C ASP A 57 -4.61 10.89 11.36
N ARG A 58 -3.85 11.29 10.34
CA ARG A 58 -4.23 11.17 8.93
C ARG A 58 -3.30 10.31 8.12
N ILE A 59 -2.09 10.09 8.59
CA ILE A 59 -1.08 9.30 7.89
C ILE A 59 -0.57 8.25 8.85
N GLU A 60 -0.67 6.99 8.41
CA GLU A 60 -0.23 5.84 9.19
C GLU A 60 0.74 4.99 8.40
N VAL A 61 1.70 4.43 9.12
CA VAL A 61 2.60 3.40 8.61
C VAL A 61 2.26 2.09 9.30
N LEU A 62 1.89 1.09 8.50
CA LEU A 62 1.63 -0.26 8.96
C LEU A 62 2.60 -1.21 8.25
N TYR A 63 3.13 -2.18 8.99
CA TYR A 63 3.94 -3.22 8.39
C TYR A 63 3.73 -4.55 9.09
N SER A 64 4.11 -5.62 8.43
CA SER A 64 4.06 -6.97 8.99
C SER A 64 5.44 -7.58 9.09
N GLU A 65 5.63 -8.40 10.12
CA GLU A 65 6.81 -9.25 10.30
C GLU A 65 6.38 -10.70 10.39
N GLU A 66 7.21 -11.60 9.89
CA GLU A 66 7.01 -13.03 10.05
C GLU A 66 7.34 -13.43 11.50
N ALA A 67 6.41 -14.10 12.17
CA ALA A 67 6.46 -14.33 13.62
C ALA A 67 7.68 -15.15 14.08
N ASP A 68 8.17 -16.07 13.25
CA ASP A 68 9.26 -16.98 13.62
C ASP A 68 10.67 -16.45 13.30
N SER A 69 10.77 -15.38 12.50
CA SER A 69 12.05 -14.87 12.01
C SER A 69 12.25 -13.38 12.17
N ASP A 70 11.21 -12.66 12.64
CA ASP A 70 11.16 -11.19 12.71
C ASP A 70 11.49 -10.50 11.36
N LEU A 71 11.40 -11.26 10.25
CA LEU A 71 11.66 -10.72 8.94
C LEU A 71 10.51 -9.83 8.49
N TYR A 72 10.86 -8.67 7.96
CA TYR A 72 9.92 -7.79 7.29
C TYR A 72 9.12 -8.53 6.22
N GLY A 73 7.80 -8.50 6.31
CA GLY A 73 6.89 -9.12 5.36
C GLY A 73 6.37 -8.16 4.29
N ALA A 74 5.59 -7.18 4.71
CA ALA A 74 5.03 -6.16 3.82
C ALA A 74 4.72 -4.88 4.60
N MET A 75 4.68 -3.73 3.90
CA MET A 75 4.33 -2.45 4.52
C MET A 75 3.35 -1.64 3.68
N ALA A 76 2.63 -0.74 4.34
CA ALA A 76 1.78 0.28 3.73
C ALA A 76 1.99 1.63 4.39
N VAL A 77 2.00 2.69 3.58
CA VAL A 77 1.72 4.04 4.04
C VAL A 77 0.30 4.38 3.64
N VAL A 78 -0.52 4.75 4.60
CA VAL A 78 -1.94 4.99 4.42
C VAL A 78 -2.27 6.45 4.70
N TYR A 79 -3.06 7.05 3.82
CA TYR A 79 -3.63 8.38 3.99
C TYR A 79 -5.12 8.27 4.29
N LYS A 80 -5.59 8.92 5.34
CA LYS A 80 -6.99 8.93 5.81
C LYS A 80 -7.69 10.21 5.38
N PHE A 81 -8.63 10.09 4.44
CA PHE A 81 -9.45 11.20 3.96
C PHE A 81 -10.91 10.95 4.29
N LYS A 82 -11.59 11.81 5.02
CA LYS A 82 -13.04 11.71 5.29
C LYS A 82 -13.60 10.28 5.37
N GLN A 83 -13.84 9.63 4.23
CA GLN A 83 -14.44 8.30 4.10
C GLN A 83 -13.53 7.31 3.37
N VAL A 84 -12.30 7.70 3.02
CA VAL A 84 -11.37 6.90 2.22
C VAL A 84 -10.11 6.59 3.02
N PHE A 85 -9.80 5.32 3.11
CA PHE A 85 -8.55 4.77 3.60
C PHE A 85 -7.68 4.46 2.38
N HIS A 86 -6.73 5.33 2.07
CA HIS A 86 -5.97 5.29 0.82
C HIS A 86 -4.57 4.72 1.03
N THR A 87 -4.24 3.67 0.31
CA THR A 87 -2.89 3.12 0.31
C THR A 87 -2.00 3.92 -0.63
N GLN A 88 -1.22 4.85 -0.06
CA GLN A 88 -0.28 5.69 -0.82
C GLN A 88 0.92 4.88 -1.32
N TYR A 89 1.48 4.05 -0.44
CA TYR A 89 2.54 3.12 -0.78
C TYR A 89 2.22 1.72 -0.27
N LEU A 90 2.59 0.73 -1.06
CA LEU A 90 2.56 -0.69 -0.70
C LEU A 90 3.88 -1.31 -1.14
N ASP A 91 4.53 -2.00 -0.25
CA ASP A 91 5.75 -2.76 -0.53
C ASP A 91 5.72 -4.13 0.15
N MET A 92 6.56 -5.05 -0.29
CA MET A 92 6.73 -6.36 0.34
C MET A 92 8.16 -6.89 0.20
N ASN A 93 8.53 -7.72 1.13
CA ASN A 93 9.71 -8.54 0.98
C ASN A 93 9.44 -9.67 -0.03
N TYR A 94 10.12 -9.62 -1.17
CA TYR A 94 9.93 -10.60 -2.24
C TYR A 94 10.54 -11.97 -1.95
N GLU A 95 11.45 -12.06 -0.99
CA GLU A 95 12.01 -13.34 -0.51
C GLU A 95 10.93 -14.17 0.19
N LEU A 96 9.98 -13.51 0.83
CA LEU A 96 8.83 -14.11 1.49
C LEU A 96 7.59 -14.26 0.58
N SER A 97 7.74 -14.13 -0.74
CA SER A 97 6.60 -14.14 -1.68
C SER A 97 5.75 -15.42 -1.63
N SER A 98 6.34 -16.56 -1.25
CA SER A 98 5.62 -17.85 -1.10
C SER A 98 4.64 -17.89 0.07
N THR A 99 4.82 -17.02 1.08
CA THR A 99 3.95 -16.89 2.25
C THR A 99 2.90 -15.79 2.11
N TYR A 100 2.96 -15.03 0.99
CA TYR A 100 1.99 -14.00 0.62
C TYR A 100 1.84 -12.85 1.63
N PRO A 101 2.91 -12.19 2.09
CA PRO A 101 2.85 -11.14 3.11
C PRO A 101 1.99 -9.94 2.67
N ASN A 102 1.99 -9.60 1.38
CA ASN A 102 1.14 -8.54 0.83
C ASN A 102 -0.36 -8.85 0.95
N LEU A 103 -0.76 -10.12 0.81
CA LEU A 103 -2.17 -10.51 0.99
C LEU A 103 -2.60 -10.43 2.45
N TYR A 104 -1.70 -10.82 3.37
CA TYR A 104 -1.91 -10.62 4.80
C TYR A 104 -2.11 -9.14 5.12
N LEU A 105 -1.18 -8.29 4.68
CA LEU A 105 -1.24 -6.85 4.92
C LEU A 105 -2.52 -6.24 4.38
N ILE A 106 -2.88 -6.49 3.10
CA ILE A 106 -4.10 -5.94 2.50
C ILE A 106 -5.35 -6.42 3.25
N HIS A 107 -5.39 -7.68 3.67
CA HIS A 107 -6.48 -8.18 4.50
C HIS A 107 -6.60 -7.40 5.82
N LYS A 108 -5.48 -7.13 6.49
CA LYS A 108 -5.44 -6.33 7.72
C LYS A 108 -5.88 -4.88 7.46
N LEU A 109 -5.42 -4.25 6.38
CA LEU A 109 -5.85 -2.90 6.00
C LEU A 109 -7.36 -2.81 5.74
N LEU A 110 -7.97 -3.85 5.16
CA LEU A 110 -9.43 -3.93 4.99
C LEU A 110 -10.15 -4.01 6.33
N LEU A 111 -9.60 -4.75 7.31
CA LEU A 111 -10.17 -4.82 8.65
C LEU A 111 -10.02 -3.49 9.40
N GLU A 112 -8.85 -2.85 9.33
CA GLU A 112 -8.60 -1.53 9.92
C GLU A 112 -9.54 -0.47 9.34
N ALA A 113 -9.65 -0.39 8.00
CA ALA A 113 -10.54 0.53 7.33
C ALA A 113 -12.01 0.32 7.77
N LYS A 114 -12.44 -0.94 7.93
CA LYS A 114 -13.77 -1.28 8.44
C LYS A 114 -13.93 -0.90 9.92
N TYR A 115 -12.95 -1.18 10.74
CA TYR A 115 -12.98 -0.88 12.18
C TYR A 115 -13.06 0.62 12.44
N GLU A 116 -12.34 1.41 11.66
CA GLU A 116 -12.36 2.88 11.72
C GLU A 116 -13.52 3.52 10.93
N TRP A 117 -14.49 2.73 10.46
CA TRP A 117 -15.70 3.19 9.74
C TRP A 117 -15.44 3.92 8.42
N PHE A 118 -14.32 3.64 7.74
CA PHE A 118 -14.12 4.10 6.38
C PHE A 118 -15.01 3.34 5.40
N LYS A 119 -15.61 4.07 4.46
CA LYS A 119 -16.46 3.46 3.43
C LYS A 119 -15.66 2.77 2.35
N TRP A 120 -14.47 3.28 2.06
CA TRP A 120 -13.67 2.86 0.94
C TRP A 120 -12.23 2.62 1.35
N LEU A 121 -11.66 1.49 0.91
CA LEU A 121 -10.22 1.29 0.82
C LEU A 121 -9.82 1.56 -0.63
N SER A 122 -8.95 2.54 -0.85
CA SER A 122 -8.47 2.93 -2.18
C SER A 122 -7.06 2.42 -2.41
N PHE A 123 -6.87 1.68 -3.49
CA PHE A 123 -5.57 1.24 -3.98
C PHE A 123 -4.88 2.25 -4.92
N GLY A 124 -5.44 3.44 -5.08
CA GLY A 124 -4.93 4.44 -6.01
C GLY A 124 -5.12 4.05 -7.49
N PRO A 125 -4.56 4.85 -8.41
CA PRO A 125 -4.71 4.65 -9.84
C PRO A 125 -4.05 3.36 -10.33
N SER A 126 -4.56 2.82 -11.43
CA SER A 126 -3.97 1.69 -12.17
C SER A 126 -3.68 2.11 -13.61
N THR A 127 -3.21 3.32 -13.79
CA THR A 127 -2.93 3.92 -15.08
C THR A 127 -1.47 4.34 -15.21
N GLU A 128 -1.03 4.48 -16.42
CA GLU A 128 0.26 5.04 -16.84
C GLU A 128 0.04 6.17 -17.85
N ASN A 129 1.08 6.86 -18.29
CA ASN A 129 1.02 7.97 -19.22
C ASN A 129 0.00 9.05 -18.79
N SER A 130 0.12 9.51 -17.55
CA SER A 130 -0.77 10.56 -16.98
C SER A 130 -2.26 10.20 -17.00
N GLY A 131 -2.59 8.91 -16.94
CA GLY A 131 -3.97 8.42 -16.89
C GLY A 131 -4.55 7.96 -18.23
N GLU A 132 -3.80 8.06 -19.31
CA GLU A 132 -4.27 7.73 -20.67
C GLU A 132 -4.33 6.23 -20.96
N LYS A 133 -3.52 5.44 -20.25
CA LYS A 133 -3.43 3.99 -20.47
C LYS A 133 -3.59 3.21 -19.17
N ILE A 134 -4.37 2.14 -19.23
CA ILE A 134 -4.52 1.21 -18.11
C ILE A 134 -3.28 0.32 -18.03
N LYS A 135 -2.68 0.24 -16.82
CA LYS A 135 -1.64 -0.73 -16.50
C LYS A 135 -2.30 -2.06 -16.10
N GLU A 136 -2.57 -2.91 -17.08
CA GLU A 136 -3.40 -4.11 -16.94
C GLU A 136 -2.97 -5.04 -15.80
N GLY A 137 -1.67 -5.29 -15.64
CA GLY A 137 -1.16 -6.13 -14.57
C GLY A 137 -1.52 -5.60 -13.19
N LEU A 138 -1.36 -4.30 -12.95
CA LEU A 138 -1.71 -3.64 -11.70
C LEU A 138 -3.22 -3.60 -11.50
N PHE A 139 -3.98 -3.34 -12.55
CA PHE A 139 -5.44 -3.34 -12.53
C PHE A 139 -5.98 -4.71 -12.14
N ASN A 140 -5.52 -5.78 -12.81
CA ASN A 140 -5.93 -7.14 -12.54
C ASN A 140 -5.52 -7.60 -11.13
N TYR A 141 -4.34 -7.21 -10.65
CA TYR A 141 -3.92 -7.46 -9.28
C TYR A 141 -4.92 -6.86 -8.27
N LYS A 142 -5.31 -5.59 -8.44
CA LYS A 142 -6.27 -4.93 -7.54
C LYS A 142 -7.66 -5.57 -7.59
N LYS A 143 -8.10 -6.00 -8.77
CA LYS A 143 -9.39 -6.71 -8.95
C LYS A 143 -9.49 -8.01 -8.14
N GLN A 144 -8.39 -8.69 -7.86
CA GLN A 144 -8.39 -9.92 -7.08
C GLN A 144 -8.89 -9.72 -5.65
N PHE A 145 -8.84 -8.50 -5.13
CA PHE A 145 -9.36 -8.13 -3.80
C PHE A 145 -10.85 -7.74 -3.81
N GLY A 146 -11.53 -7.91 -4.94
CA GLY A 146 -12.94 -7.53 -5.07
C GLY A 146 -13.15 -6.03 -5.26
N SER A 147 -12.11 -5.30 -5.68
CA SER A 147 -12.21 -3.86 -5.92
C SER A 147 -13.08 -3.53 -7.12
N CYS A 148 -13.79 -2.42 -7.06
CA CYS A 148 -14.47 -1.79 -8.18
C CYS A 148 -13.66 -0.62 -8.73
N THR A 149 -13.94 -0.24 -9.96
CA THR A 149 -13.29 0.89 -10.63
C THR A 149 -14.03 2.18 -10.32
N CYS A 150 -13.29 3.24 -10.01
CA CYS A 150 -13.80 4.60 -9.91
C CYS A 150 -13.09 5.47 -10.94
N MET A 151 -13.84 6.31 -11.67
CA MET A 151 -13.26 7.27 -12.62
C MET A 151 -12.89 8.56 -11.90
N TYR A 152 -11.67 9.05 -12.19
CA TYR A 152 -11.23 10.39 -11.79
C TYR A 152 -11.24 11.28 -13.02
N PRO A 153 -12.17 12.24 -13.12
CA PRO A 153 -12.19 13.14 -14.28
C PRO A 153 -10.96 14.06 -14.25
N ARG A 154 -10.32 14.20 -15.40
CA ARG A 154 -9.23 15.14 -15.62
C ARG A 154 -9.78 16.35 -16.37
N PHE A 155 -9.69 17.52 -15.78
CA PHE A 155 -10.07 18.79 -16.42
C PHE A 155 -8.81 19.45 -16.99
N VAL A 156 -8.84 19.76 -18.28
CA VAL A 156 -7.76 20.48 -18.98
C VAL A 156 -8.33 21.82 -19.41
N LYS A 157 -7.70 22.91 -18.96
CA LYS A 157 -7.99 24.25 -19.47
C LYS A 157 -7.19 24.43 -20.77
N SER A 158 -7.87 24.56 -21.91
CA SER A 158 -7.25 25.02 -23.12
C SER A 158 -6.95 26.51 -22.99
N SER A 159 -5.68 26.92 -23.11
CA SER A 159 -5.34 28.31 -23.35
C SER A 159 -5.71 28.64 -24.81
N SER A 160 -6.73 29.45 -24.98
CA SER A 160 -6.99 30.14 -26.27
C SER A 160 -5.99 31.26 -26.45
#